data_a7044c8550a133e3001c4b691d3b43e4
#
_entry.id   a7044c8550a133e3001c4b691d3b43e4
#
_cell.length_a   1.000
_cell.length_b   1.000
_cell.length_c   1.000
_cell.angle_alpha   90.00
_cell.angle_beta   90.00
_cell.angle_gamma   90.00
#
_symmetry.space_group_name_H-M   'P 1'
#
loop_
_entity.id
_entity.type
_entity.pdbx_description
1 polymer ?
#
loop_
_entity_poly.entity_id
_entity_poly.type
_entity_poly.pdbx_seq_one_letter_code
_entity_poly.pdbx_strand_id
1 'polypeptide(L)'
;MRIMLAEDAVLMRDGLAALLARAGHQIVASAATAPEIETAIDRLAEPPDLLIVDVRMPPGHTDDGLRAAIRIRQRRPGLPVLLLSQYLGAEYLERLLDATAEPTVGGAGYLLKDRIAHISDFLTALETIAAGGIVVDQKVMAATRRGNDPLAVLSDREIDVLRLVATGATNPGIAAQLHLSEGAVVKHLGSVFDKLRISGRPGNRRVLAVLAYLQGGPR
;
A
#
# COMPACT_ATOMS: atom_id res chain seq x y z
N MET A 1 -14.65 -22.17 -0.16
CA MET A 1 -15.07 -20.86 0.38
C MET A 1 -16.20 -20.27 -0.46
N ARG A 2 -17.08 -19.53 0.17
CA ARG A 2 -18.12 -18.70 -0.44
C ARG A 2 -17.52 -17.32 -0.71
N ILE A 3 -17.40 -16.94 -1.96
CA ILE A 3 -16.70 -15.71 -2.37
C ILE A 3 -17.69 -14.76 -3.03
N MET A 4 -17.68 -13.49 -2.62
CA MET A 4 -18.25 -12.40 -3.39
C MET A 4 -17.17 -11.75 -4.24
N LEU A 5 -17.47 -11.55 -5.53
CA LEU A 5 -16.55 -10.98 -6.51
C LEU A 5 -17.06 -9.66 -7.06
N ALA A 6 -16.30 -8.59 -6.89
CA ALA A 6 -16.61 -7.27 -7.42
C ALA A 6 -15.53 -6.83 -8.42
N GLU A 7 -15.88 -6.78 -9.69
CA GLU A 7 -15.00 -6.45 -10.82
C GLU A 7 -15.86 -5.89 -11.95
N ASP A 8 -15.51 -4.74 -12.49
CA ASP A 8 -16.27 -4.09 -13.55
C ASP A 8 -15.97 -4.68 -14.95
N ALA A 9 -14.74 -5.09 -15.18
CA ALA A 9 -14.34 -5.71 -16.44
C ALA A 9 -14.94 -7.12 -16.56
N VAL A 10 -15.92 -7.28 -17.45
CA VAL A 10 -16.68 -8.53 -17.65
C VAL A 10 -15.76 -9.73 -17.86
N LEU A 11 -14.78 -9.61 -18.76
CA LEU A 11 -13.86 -10.72 -19.07
C LEU A 11 -13.02 -11.13 -17.85
N MET A 12 -12.58 -10.16 -17.06
CA MET A 12 -11.80 -10.43 -15.83
C MET A 12 -12.70 -11.08 -14.78
N ARG A 13 -13.90 -10.56 -14.58
CA ARG A 13 -14.88 -11.12 -13.63
C ARG A 13 -15.21 -12.56 -13.95
N ASP A 14 -15.54 -12.85 -15.21
CA ASP A 14 -15.89 -14.20 -15.65
C ASP A 14 -14.69 -15.15 -15.58
N GLY A 15 -13.51 -14.67 -15.95
CA GLY A 15 -12.27 -15.44 -15.85
C GLY A 15 -11.91 -15.79 -14.39
N LEU A 16 -12.02 -14.82 -13.47
CA LEU A 16 -11.83 -15.06 -12.03
C LEU A 16 -12.88 -16.01 -11.47
N ALA A 17 -14.14 -15.84 -11.82
CA ALA A 17 -15.21 -16.73 -11.37
C ALA A 17 -14.96 -18.17 -11.82
N ALA A 18 -14.57 -18.39 -13.09
CA ALA A 18 -14.25 -19.71 -13.60
C ALA A 18 -13.02 -20.33 -12.91
N LEU A 19 -11.94 -19.53 -12.68
CA LEU A 19 -10.74 -19.97 -11.96
C LEU A 19 -11.07 -20.40 -10.55
N LEU A 20 -11.82 -19.58 -9.80
CA LEU A 20 -12.19 -19.84 -8.43
C LEU A 20 -13.12 -21.08 -8.31
N ALA A 21 -14.08 -21.22 -9.24
CA ALA A 21 -14.94 -22.40 -9.29
C ALA A 21 -14.14 -23.71 -9.54
N ARG A 22 -13.14 -23.67 -10.44
CA ARG A 22 -12.24 -24.81 -10.67
C ARG A 22 -11.38 -25.15 -9.46
N ALA A 23 -11.06 -24.17 -8.62
CA ALA A 23 -10.37 -24.36 -7.36
C ALA A 23 -11.30 -24.81 -6.20
N GLY A 24 -12.58 -25.10 -6.49
CA GLY A 24 -13.53 -25.57 -5.48
C GLY A 24 -14.17 -24.46 -4.63
N HIS A 25 -14.08 -23.20 -5.05
CA HIS A 25 -14.75 -22.09 -4.39
C HIS A 25 -16.09 -21.78 -5.06
N GLN A 26 -17.02 -21.23 -4.30
CA GLN A 26 -18.36 -20.85 -4.78
C GLN A 26 -18.46 -19.32 -4.89
N ILE A 27 -18.78 -18.80 -6.06
CA ILE A 27 -19.16 -17.40 -6.22
C ILE A 27 -20.63 -17.25 -5.81
N VAL A 28 -20.87 -16.63 -4.66
CA VAL A 28 -22.21 -16.45 -4.10
C VAL A 28 -22.89 -15.16 -4.53
N ALA A 29 -22.11 -14.17 -4.97
CA ALA A 29 -22.61 -12.95 -5.59
C ALA A 29 -21.51 -12.32 -6.41
N SER A 30 -21.89 -11.49 -7.40
CA SER A 30 -20.98 -10.66 -8.16
C SER A 30 -21.56 -9.25 -8.33
N ALA A 31 -20.67 -8.26 -8.50
CA ALA A 31 -21.02 -6.88 -8.72
C ALA A 31 -20.11 -6.27 -9.80
N ALA A 32 -20.66 -5.39 -10.62
CA ALA A 32 -19.93 -4.64 -11.63
C ALA A 32 -19.72 -3.17 -11.25
N THR A 33 -20.39 -2.69 -10.21
CA THR A 33 -20.27 -1.32 -9.71
C THR A 33 -20.15 -1.29 -8.19
N ALA A 34 -19.54 -0.24 -7.65
CA ALA A 34 -19.36 -0.11 -6.20
C ALA A 34 -20.70 -0.09 -5.42
N PRO A 35 -21.78 0.57 -5.85
CA PRO A 35 -23.10 0.50 -5.19
C PRO A 35 -23.71 -0.91 -5.17
N GLU A 36 -23.46 -1.70 -6.22
CA GLU A 36 -23.97 -3.09 -6.29
C GLU A 36 -23.33 -3.98 -5.23
N ILE A 37 -22.08 -3.72 -4.81
CA ILE A 37 -21.38 -4.54 -3.82
C ILE A 37 -22.17 -4.57 -2.51
N GLU A 38 -22.54 -3.40 -1.99
CA GLU A 38 -23.27 -3.29 -0.73
C GLU A 38 -24.64 -3.94 -0.82
N THR A 39 -25.37 -3.66 -1.93
CA THR A 39 -26.67 -4.25 -2.18
C THR A 39 -26.62 -5.78 -2.28
N ALA A 40 -25.59 -6.31 -2.95
CA ALA A 40 -25.43 -7.76 -3.12
C ALA A 40 -25.13 -8.45 -1.79
N ILE A 41 -24.22 -7.88 -0.97
CA ILE A 41 -23.89 -8.40 0.36
C ILE A 41 -25.11 -8.41 1.29
N ASP A 42 -25.91 -7.34 1.24
CA ASP A 42 -27.09 -7.22 2.13
C ASP A 42 -28.24 -8.17 1.74
N ARG A 43 -28.23 -8.69 0.51
CA ARG A 43 -29.20 -9.69 0.02
C ARG A 43 -28.80 -11.14 0.32
N LEU A 44 -27.54 -11.38 0.69
CA LEU A 44 -27.09 -12.72 1.02
C LEU A 44 -27.68 -13.18 2.36
N ALA A 45 -28.28 -14.36 2.38
CA ALA A 45 -28.80 -14.98 3.61
C ALA A 45 -27.68 -15.27 4.63
N GLU A 46 -26.49 -15.61 4.12
CA GLU A 46 -25.28 -15.83 4.90
C GLU A 46 -24.15 -14.99 4.32
N PRO A 47 -23.27 -14.41 5.18
CA PRO A 47 -22.14 -13.63 4.69
C PRO A 47 -21.19 -14.50 3.85
N PRO A 48 -20.46 -13.91 2.89
CA PRO A 48 -19.39 -14.61 2.20
C PRO A 48 -18.20 -14.81 3.15
N ASP A 49 -17.38 -15.83 2.89
CA ASP A 49 -16.12 -16.07 3.60
C ASP A 49 -15.04 -15.06 3.19
N LEU A 50 -15.15 -14.48 1.99
CA LEU A 50 -14.21 -13.54 1.43
C LEU A 50 -14.91 -12.61 0.43
N LEU A 51 -14.59 -11.32 0.51
CA LEU A 51 -14.93 -10.31 -0.50
C LEU A 51 -13.68 -9.98 -1.33
N ILE A 52 -13.72 -10.25 -2.63
CA ILE A 52 -12.71 -9.82 -3.59
C ILE A 52 -13.24 -8.59 -4.33
N VAL A 53 -12.48 -7.50 -4.32
CA VAL A 53 -12.93 -6.21 -4.84
C VAL A 53 -11.84 -5.55 -5.69
N ASP A 54 -12.17 -5.15 -6.91
CA ASP A 54 -11.34 -4.18 -7.64
C ASP A 54 -11.41 -2.81 -6.95
N VAL A 55 -10.26 -2.19 -6.75
CA VAL A 55 -10.16 -0.85 -6.16
C VAL A 55 -10.90 0.19 -7.01
N ARG A 56 -10.76 0.10 -8.34
CA ARG A 56 -11.29 1.08 -9.29
C ARG A 56 -12.51 0.57 -10.02
N MET A 57 -13.66 0.90 -9.50
CA MET A 57 -14.95 0.50 -10.08
C MET A 57 -15.82 1.71 -10.44
N PRO A 58 -16.80 1.54 -11.31
CA PRO A 58 -17.81 2.58 -11.52
C PRO A 58 -18.54 2.95 -10.21
N PRO A 59 -19.05 4.20 -10.08
CA PRO A 59 -19.19 5.20 -11.16
C PRO A 59 -17.96 6.09 -11.37
N GLY A 60 -17.08 6.25 -10.38
CA GLY A 60 -15.98 7.21 -10.43
C GLY A 60 -14.70 6.67 -11.06
N HIS A 61 -14.51 5.35 -11.10
CA HIS A 61 -13.27 4.68 -11.55
C HIS A 61 -11.99 5.16 -10.84
N THR A 62 -12.13 5.63 -9.59
CA THR A 62 -11.02 6.08 -8.74
C THR A 62 -10.73 5.05 -7.65
N ASP A 63 -11.33 5.23 -6.48
CA ASP A 63 -11.23 4.32 -5.32
C ASP A 63 -12.63 3.86 -4.84
N ASP A 64 -13.60 3.81 -5.75
CA ASP A 64 -15.00 3.54 -5.39
C ASP A 64 -15.19 2.14 -4.81
N GLY A 65 -14.52 1.13 -5.37
CA GLY A 65 -14.53 -0.23 -4.83
C GLY A 65 -13.91 -0.31 -3.44
N LEU A 66 -12.77 0.39 -3.22
CA LEU A 66 -12.18 0.50 -1.88
C LEU A 66 -13.14 1.14 -0.89
N ARG A 67 -13.80 2.24 -1.26
CA ARG A 67 -14.76 2.92 -0.38
C ARG A 67 -15.93 2.01 -0.02
N ALA A 68 -16.43 1.23 -0.98
CA ALA A 68 -17.46 0.23 -0.71
C ALA A 68 -16.95 -0.86 0.26
N ALA A 69 -15.74 -1.38 0.04
CA ALA A 69 -15.11 -2.36 0.93
C ALA A 69 -14.93 -1.80 2.36
N ILE A 70 -14.50 -0.54 2.50
CA ILE A 70 -14.39 0.14 3.79
C ILE A 70 -15.75 0.21 4.52
N ARG A 71 -16.81 0.68 3.84
CA ARG A 71 -18.15 0.77 4.44
C ARG A 71 -18.69 -0.61 4.86
N ILE A 72 -18.43 -1.63 4.05
CA ILE A 72 -18.82 -3.01 4.38
C ILE A 72 -18.06 -3.48 5.61
N ARG A 73 -16.75 -3.26 5.66
CA ARG A 73 -15.91 -3.68 6.78
C ARG A 73 -16.28 -2.95 8.09
N GLN A 74 -16.69 -1.69 8.03
CA GLN A 74 -17.20 -0.95 9.19
C GLN A 74 -18.48 -1.60 9.76
N ARG A 75 -19.37 -2.12 8.90
CA ARG A 75 -20.60 -2.81 9.29
C ARG A 75 -20.38 -4.27 9.66
N ARG A 76 -19.35 -4.92 9.08
CA ARG A 76 -19.01 -6.34 9.23
C ARG A 76 -17.50 -6.51 9.45
N PRO A 77 -16.95 -6.14 10.63
CA PRO A 77 -15.51 -6.10 10.87
C PRO A 77 -14.81 -7.46 10.65
N GLY A 78 -15.52 -8.56 10.84
CA GLY A 78 -15.02 -9.92 10.64
C GLY A 78 -14.94 -10.39 9.18
N LEU A 79 -15.48 -9.64 8.20
CA LEU A 79 -15.45 -10.05 6.81
C LEU A 79 -14.05 -9.87 6.22
N PRO A 80 -13.39 -10.96 5.78
CA PRO A 80 -12.12 -10.86 5.06
C PRO A 80 -12.28 -10.14 3.71
N VAL A 81 -11.31 -9.28 3.36
CA VAL A 81 -11.33 -8.48 2.13
C VAL A 81 -10.01 -8.58 1.40
N LEU A 82 -10.06 -8.96 0.12
CA LEU A 82 -8.96 -8.81 -0.82
C LEU A 82 -9.24 -7.67 -1.79
N LEU A 83 -8.36 -6.67 -1.80
CA LEU A 83 -8.32 -5.63 -2.81
C LEU A 83 -7.48 -6.10 -4.00
N LEU A 84 -8.04 -6.03 -5.21
CA LEU A 84 -7.32 -6.21 -6.46
C LEU A 84 -7.09 -4.86 -7.12
N SER A 85 -5.92 -4.65 -7.72
CA SER A 85 -5.60 -3.40 -8.40
C SER A 85 -4.61 -3.59 -9.55
N GLN A 86 -4.64 -2.71 -10.53
CA GLN A 86 -3.59 -2.60 -11.55
C GLN A 86 -2.45 -1.67 -11.10
N TYR A 87 -2.59 -0.96 -9.98
CA TYR A 87 -1.69 0.10 -9.54
C TYR A 87 -1.03 -0.24 -8.21
N LEU A 88 0.19 0.28 -8.01
CA LEU A 88 0.88 0.24 -6.74
C LEU A 88 0.25 1.30 -5.82
N GLY A 89 -0.45 0.89 -4.77
CA GLY A 89 -1.16 1.80 -3.86
C GLY A 89 -1.28 1.19 -2.47
N ALA A 90 -0.18 1.21 -1.70
CA ALA A 90 -0.17 0.69 -0.34
C ALA A 90 -1.13 1.44 0.59
N GLU A 91 -1.35 2.73 0.32
CA GLU A 91 -2.32 3.58 1.02
C GLU A 91 -3.75 3.03 0.99
N TYR A 92 -4.10 2.23 -0.02
CA TYR A 92 -5.42 1.60 -0.10
C TYR A 92 -5.60 0.50 0.96
N LEU A 93 -4.55 -0.28 1.21
CA LEU A 93 -4.59 -1.30 2.26
C LEU A 93 -4.59 -0.64 3.66
N GLU A 94 -3.76 0.38 3.87
CA GLU A 94 -3.75 1.15 5.12
C GLU A 94 -5.15 1.70 5.43
N ARG A 95 -5.79 2.36 4.47
CA ARG A 95 -7.17 2.87 4.61
C ARG A 95 -8.19 1.77 4.90
N LEU A 96 -8.03 0.56 4.34
CA LEU A 96 -8.89 -0.58 4.62
C LEU A 96 -8.69 -1.09 6.05
N LEU A 97 -7.45 -1.15 6.53
CA LEU A 97 -7.11 -1.61 7.88
C LEU A 97 -7.56 -0.60 8.95
N ASP A 98 -7.37 0.70 8.70
CA ASP A 98 -7.76 1.78 9.60
C ASP A 98 -9.29 1.96 9.71
N ALA A 99 -10.04 1.36 8.80
CA ALA A 99 -11.50 1.45 8.80
C ALA A 99 -12.18 0.77 9.98
N THR A 100 -11.46 -0.06 10.74
CA THR A 100 -11.97 -0.77 11.92
C THR A 100 -11.23 -0.32 13.17
N ALA A 101 -11.96 0.12 14.19
CA ALA A 101 -11.42 0.61 15.47
C ALA A 101 -10.80 -0.50 16.34
N GLU A 102 -11.02 -1.76 15.99
CA GLU A 102 -10.48 -2.92 16.70
C GLU A 102 -9.41 -3.62 15.85
N PRO A 103 -8.33 -4.15 16.46
CA PRO A 103 -7.37 -4.98 15.74
C PRO A 103 -8.11 -6.22 15.20
N THR A 104 -8.26 -6.23 13.98
CA THR A 104 -8.91 -7.04 12.98
C THR A 104 -9.26 -8.48 13.36
N VAL A 105 -10.55 -8.73 13.45
CA VAL A 105 -11.10 -10.10 13.44
C VAL A 105 -11.14 -10.67 12.00
N GLY A 106 -11.12 -9.84 10.95
CA GLY A 106 -11.16 -10.27 9.54
C GLY A 106 -9.84 -10.01 8.80
N GLY A 107 -9.39 -10.96 8.00
CA GLY A 107 -8.19 -10.81 7.17
C GLY A 107 -8.29 -9.69 6.13
N ALA A 108 -7.14 -9.22 5.65
CA ALA A 108 -7.08 -8.21 4.61
C ALA A 108 -5.96 -8.51 3.62
N GLY A 109 -6.17 -8.18 2.35
CA GLY A 109 -5.15 -8.32 1.34
C GLY A 109 -5.18 -7.23 0.30
N TYR A 110 -4.01 -7.00 -0.28
CA TYR A 110 -3.82 -6.16 -1.45
C TYR A 110 -2.91 -6.86 -2.44
N LEU A 111 -3.46 -7.23 -3.59
CA LEU A 111 -2.71 -7.86 -4.67
C LEU A 111 -2.85 -7.07 -5.97
N LEU A 112 -1.78 -7.09 -6.75
CA LEU A 112 -1.84 -6.62 -8.13
C LEU A 112 -2.55 -7.65 -9.02
N LYS A 113 -3.35 -7.19 -9.97
CA LYS A 113 -4.09 -8.08 -10.91
C LYS A 113 -3.16 -9.00 -11.72
N ASP A 114 -1.91 -8.63 -11.93
CA ASP A 114 -0.92 -9.50 -12.59
C ASP A 114 -0.55 -10.75 -11.76
N ARG A 115 -0.77 -10.73 -10.44
CA ARG A 115 -0.56 -11.88 -9.55
C ARG A 115 -1.53 -13.02 -9.80
N ILE A 116 -2.68 -12.76 -10.40
CA ILE A 116 -3.66 -13.81 -10.74
C ILE A 116 -3.08 -14.81 -11.73
N ALA A 117 -2.10 -14.40 -12.55
CA ALA A 117 -1.39 -15.30 -13.45
C ALA A 117 -0.60 -16.40 -12.72
N HIS A 118 -0.21 -16.18 -11.47
CA HIS A 118 0.43 -17.17 -10.60
C HIS A 118 -0.64 -17.84 -9.71
N ILE A 119 -1.41 -18.75 -10.29
CA ILE A 119 -2.65 -19.29 -9.72
C ILE A 119 -2.43 -19.86 -8.31
N SER A 120 -1.36 -20.65 -8.09
CA SER A 120 -1.07 -21.26 -6.78
C SER A 120 -0.89 -20.22 -5.69
N ASP A 121 -0.10 -19.18 -5.98
CA ASP A 121 0.19 -18.11 -5.02
C ASP A 121 -1.07 -17.28 -4.72
N PHE A 122 -1.87 -17.04 -5.77
CA PHE A 122 -3.14 -16.34 -5.64
C PHE A 122 -4.10 -17.11 -4.74
N LEU A 123 -4.29 -18.42 -4.96
CA LEU A 123 -5.17 -19.25 -4.12
C LEU A 123 -4.68 -19.34 -2.67
N THR A 124 -3.37 -19.51 -2.44
CA THR A 124 -2.78 -19.50 -1.09
C THR A 124 -3.03 -18.15 -0.38
N ALA A 125 -2.94 -17.04 -1.14
CA ALA A 125 -3.26 -15.72 -0.58
C ALA A 125 -4.73 -15.62 -0.14
N LEU A 126 -5.68 -16.14 -0.92
CA LEU A 126 -7.10 -16.16 -0.55
C LEU A 126 -7.34 -16.93 0.76
N GLU A 127 -6.72 -18.12 0.89
CA GLU A 127 -6.84 -18.96 2.10
C GLU A 127 -6.26 -18.24 3.32
N THR A 128 -5.09 -17.59 3.17
CA THR A 128 -4.46 -16.82 4.24
C THR A 128 -5.35 -15.67 4.71
N ILE A 129 -5.95 -14.93 3.77
CA ILE A 129 -6.84 -13.79 4.09
C ILE A 129 -8.13 -14.30 4.75
N ALA A 130 -8.73 -15.38 4.22
CA ALA A 130 -9.93 -15.96 4.78
C ALA A 130 -9.71 -16.48 6.22
N ALA A 131 -8.49 -16.94 6.54
CA ALA A 131 -8.08 -17.34 7.89
C ALA A 131 -7.75 -16.16 8.83
N GLY A 132 -7.95 -14.90 8.40
CA GLY A 132 -7.68 -13.70 9.22
C GLY A 132 -6.29 -13.11 9.03
N GLY A 133 -5.46 -13.65 8.11
CA GLY A 133 -4.13 -13.14 7.83
C GLY A 133 -4.11 -11.87 6.97
N ILE A 134 -2.94 -11.23 6.92
CA ILE A 134 -2.71 -10.06 6.06
C ILE A 134 -1.77 -10.46 4.93
N VAL A 135 -2.18 -10.20 3.68
CA VAL A 135 -1.38 -10.48 2.49
C VAL A 135 -1.19 -9.19 1.69
N VAL A 136 0.07 -8.85 1.41
CA VAL A 136 0.42 -7.67 0.61
C VAL A 136 1.33 -8.08 -0.54
N ASP A 137 1.03 -7.62 -1.74
CA ASP A 137 1.89 -7.84 -2.89
C ASP A 137 3.31 -7.32 -2.64
N GLN A 138 4.32 -8.13 -2.99
CA GLN A 138 5.73 -7.76 -2.77
C GLN A 138 6.13 -6.48 -3.51
N LYS A 139 5.57 -6.22 -4.69
CA LYS A 139 5.82 -4.97 -5.44
C LYS A 139 5.23 -3.76 -4.69
N VAL A 140 4.07 -3.94 -4.07
CA VAL A 140 3.43 -2.91 -3.24
C VAL A 140 4.24 -2.66 -1.98
N MET A 141 4.68 -3.72 -1.29
CA MET A 141 5.58 -3.60 -0.12
C MET A 141 6.89 -2.89 -0.46
N ALA A 142 7.48 -3.20 -1.61
CA ALA A 142 8.71 -2.53 -2.06
C ALA A 142 8.47 -1.05 -2.41
N ALA A 143 7.31 -0.71 -2.97
CA ALA A 143 6.93 0.67 -3.27
C ALA A 143 6.66 1.47 -1.98
N THR A 144 6.01 0.85 -0.98
CA THR A 144 5.77 1.47 0.34
C THR A 144 7.07 1.77 1.06
N ARG A 145 8.03 0.84 1.02
CA ARG A 145 9.38 1.08 1.56
C ARG A 145 10.07 2.25 0.88
N ARG A 146 9.89 2.43 -0.44
CA ARG A 146 10.42 3.59 -1.19
C ARG A 146 9.62 4.86 -0.93
N GLY A 147 8.30 4.76 -0.76
CA GLY A 147 7.41 5.89 -0.47
C GLY A 147 7.55 6.42 0.96
N ASN A 148 7.87 5.54 1.92
CA ASN A 148 8.17 5.90 3.31
C ASN A 148 9.68 6.12 3.58
N ASP A 149 10.54 5.96 2.57
CA ASP A 149 11.94 6.35 2.70
C ASP A 149 12.01 7.89 2.62
N PRO A 150 12.24 8.58 3.75
CA PRO A 150 12.35 10.04 3.76
C PRO A 150 13.48 10.54 2.85
N LEU A 151 14.40 9.64 2.46
CA LEU A 151 15.54 9.94 1.61
C LEU A 151 15.22 9.79 0.11
N ALA A 152 14.07 9.22 -0.26
CA ALA A 152 13.70 8.98 -1.66
C ALA A 152 13.56 10.27 -2.48
N VAL A 153 13.32 11.41 -1.83
CA VAL A 153 13.23 12.74 -2.46
C VAL A 153 14.59 13.41 -2.69
N LEU A 154 15.66 12.83 -2.15
CA LEU A 154 17.02 13.35 -2.25
C LEU A 154 17.72 12.81 -3.50
N SER A 155 18.54 13.65 -4.14
CA SER A 155 19.48 13.21 -5.16
C SER A 155 20.64 12.42 -4.55
N ASP A 156 21.35 11.62 -5.36
CA ASP A 156 22.53 10.87 -4.90
C ASP A 156 23.56 11.77 -4.23
N ARG A 157 23.75 12.99 -4.76
CA ARG A 157 24.68 13.97 -4.19
C ARG A 157 24.23 14.51 -2.82
N GLU A 158 22.94 14.71 -2.63
CA GLU A 158 22.37 15.12 -1.35
C GLU A 158 22.45 13.98 -0.33
N ILE A 159 22.28 12.74 -0.77
CA ILE A 159 22.48 11.53 0.06
C ILE A 159 23.95 11.41 0.52
N ASP A 160 24.91 11.62 -0.40
CA ASP A 160 26.34 11.60 -0.06
C ASP A 160 26.69 12.65 1.01
N VAL A 161 26.19 13.88 0.84
CA VAL A 161 26.39 14.95 1.83
C VAL A 161 25.75 14.56 3.16
N LEU A 162 24.51 14.07 3.14
CA LEU A 162 23.78 13.70 4.37
C LEU A 162 24.43 12.52 5.09
N ARG A 163 24.95 11.54 4.36
CA ARG A 163 25.72 10.41 4.91
C ARG A 163 26.94 10.90 5.70
N LEU A 164 27.70 11.84 5.17
CA LEU A 164 28.86 12.42 5.87
C LEU A 164 28.44 13.27 7.07
N VAL A 165 27.30 13.96 6.99
CA VAL A 165 26.73 14.63 8.17
C VAL A 165 26.40 13.64 9.27
N ALA A 166 25.84 12.48 8.91
CA ALA A 166 25.49 11.43 9.88
C ALA A 166 26.71 10.80 10.56
N THR A 167 27.89 10.84 9.94
CA THR A 167 29.15 10.43 10.57
C THR A 167 29.79 11.54 11.41
N GLY A 168 29.15 12.72 11.54
CA GLY A 168 29.66 13.85 12.33
C GLY A 168 30.64 14.76 11.58
N ALA A 169 30.81 14.60 10.26
CA ALA A 169 31.73 15.42 9.48
C ALA A 169 31.32 16.89 9.47
N THR A 170 32.30 17.81 9.56
CA THR A 170 32.09 19.27 9.41
C THR A 170 31.94 19.66 7.95
N ASN A 171 31.40 20.86 7.66
CA ASN A 171 31.25 21.32 6.27
C ASN A 171 32.59 21.35 5.49
N PRO A 172 33.72 21.84 6.07
CA PRO A 172 35.03 21.71 5.45
C PRO A 172 35.44 20.25 5.19
N GLY A 173 35.17 19.35 6.14
CA GLY A 173 35.45 17.91 5.99
C GLY A 173 34.66 17.26 4.88
N ILE A 174 33.37 17.61 4.75
CA ILE A 174 32.48 17.14 3.67
C ILE A 174 32.97 17.71 2.31
N ALA A 175 33.33 19.00 2.27
CA ALA A 175 33.84 19.65 1.09
C ALA A 175 35.11 18.95 0.56
N ALA A 176 36.05 18.62 1.44
CA ALA A 176 37.27 17.90 1.11
C ALA A 176 37.00 16.50 0.57
N GLN A 177 36.13 15.71 1.26
CA GLN A 177 35.83 14.33 0.88
C GLN A 177 35.03 14.21 -0.45
N LEU A 178 34.16 15.16 -0.71
CA LEU A 178 33.32 15.14 -1.90
C LEU A 178 33.85 16.01 -3.06
N HIS A 179 35.04 16.59 -2.90
CA HIS A 179 35.64 17.53 -3.87
C HIS A 179 34.69 18.69 -4.23
N LEU A 180 34.08 19.30 -3.22
CA LEU A 180 33.17 20.44 -3.33
C LEU A 180 33.76 21.69 -2.67
N SER A 181 33.18 22.86 -2.98
CA SER A 181 33.37 24.05 -2.15
C SER A 181 32.47 23.98 -0.91
N GLU A 182 32.87 24.63 0.18
CA GLU A 182 32.03 24.73 1.38
C GLU A 182 30.66 25.36 1.09
N GLY A 183 30.62 26.36 0.19
CA GLY A 183 29.38 26.98 -0.26
C GLY A 183 28.45 25.98 -0.96
N ALA A 184 28.99 25.04 -1.75
CA ALA A 184 28.21 23.97 -2.37
C ALA A 184 27.65 22.98 -1.32
N VAL A 185 28.45 22.63 -0.29
CA VAL A 185 27.95 21.80 0.82
C VAL A 185 26.80 22.49 1.56
N VAL A 186 26.92 23.79 1.85
CA VAL A 186 25.84 24.56 2.51
C VAL A 186 24.58 24.56 1.63
N LYS A 187 24.73 24.74 0.31
CA LYS A 187 23.61 24.69 -0.64
C LYS A 187 22.93 23.32 -0.66
N HIS A 188 23.69 22.23 -0.73
CA HIS A 188 23.14 20.87 -0.67
C HIS A 188 22.42 20.60 0.66
N LEU A 189 22.99 21.03 1.79
CA LEU A 189 22.33 20.89 3.09
C LEU A 189 21.03 21.69 3.18
N GLY A 190 20.98 22.90 2.63
CA GLY A 190 19.76 23.67 2.51
C GLY A 190 18.67 22.91 1.76
N SER A 191 19.03 22.40 0.56
CA SER A 191 18.13 21.58 -0.24
C SER A 191 17.65 20.31 0.48
N VAL A 192 18.53 19.61 1.19
CA VAL A 192 18.17 18.46 2.04
C VAL A 192 17.16 18.85 3.11
N PHE A 193 17.38 19.96 3.83
CA PHE A 193 16.46 20.42 4.86
C PHE A 193 15.08 20.79 4.31
N ASP A 194 15.01 21.39 3.13
CA ASP A 194 13.76 21.76 2.48
C ASP A 194 13.01 20.50 2.00
N LYS A 195 13.69 19.58 1.32
CA LYS A 195 13.10 18.34 0.81
C LYS A 195 12.60 17.42 1.92
N LEU A 196 13.34 17.34 3.04
CA LEU A 196 12.93 16.59 4.22
C LEU A 196 11.91 17.35 5.11
N ARG A 197 11.48 18.55 4.67
CA ARG A 197 10.54 19.42 5.40
C ARG A 197 10.99 19.73 6.84
N ILE A 198 12.31 19.92 7.03
CA ILE A 198 12.91 20.20 8.33
C ILE A 198 12.98 21.71 8.59
N SER A 199 13.02 22.56 7.56
CA SER A 199 13.27 24.00 7.64
C SER A 199 12.30 24.77 8.56
N GLY A 200 11.11 24.25 8.83
CA GLY A 200 10.11 24.86 9.73
C GLY A 200 9.96 24.16 11.09
N ARG A 201 10.75 23.13 11.39
CA ARG A 201 10.62 22.37 12.65
C ARG A 201 11.47 22.99 13.76
N PRO A 202 10.97 22.99 15.03
CA PRO A 202 11.80 23.38 16.17
C PRO A 202 12.93 22.35 16.39
N GLY A 203 14.13 22.84 16.71
CA GLY A 203 15.29 22.01 16.97
C GLY A 203 16.45 22.21 15.99
N ASN A 204 17.54 21.49 16.23
CA ASN A 204 18.72 21.57 15.36
C ASN A 204 18.47 20.81 14.05
N ARG A 205 18.36 21.55 12.94
CA ARG A 205 18.09 20.99 11.60
C ARG A 205 19.06 19.90 11.19
N ARG A 206 20.33 20.01 11.58
CA ARG A 206 21.34 19.00 11.28
C ARG A 206 21.07 17.68 12.02
N VAL A 207 20.65 17.74 13.30
CA VAL A 207 20.23 16.56 14.07
C VAL A 207 18.98 15.93 13.48
N LEU A 208 17.98 16.73 13.10
CA LEU A 208 16.74 16.22 12.46
C LEU A 208 17.03 15.53 11.13
N ALA A 209 17.97 16.04 10.33
CA ALA A 209 18.39 15.41 9.09
C ALA A 209 19.13 14.08 9.33
N VAL A 210 19.98 14.00 10.35
CA VAL A 210 20.63 12.74 10.76
C VAL A 210 19.61 11.71 11.21
N LEU A 211 18.61 12.09 12.01
CA LEU A 211 17.54 11.19 12.43
C LEU A 211 16.73 10.67 11.23
N ALA A 212 16.42 11.53 10.26
CA ALA A 212 15.75 11.10 9.02
C ALA A 212 16.61 10.12 8.20
N TYR A 213 17.94 10.34 8.15
CA TYR A 213 18.87 9.41 7.49
C TYR A 213 18.89 8.03 8.17
N LEU A 214 18.94 8.00 9.50
CA LEU A 214 18.95 6.74 10.26
C LEU A 214 17.62 5.98 10.14
N GLN A 215 16.49 6.69 9.97
CA GLN A 215 15.17 6.08 9.74
C GLN A 215 15.02 5.48 8.34
N GLY A 216 15.61 6.11 7.31
CA GLY A 216 15.60 5.61 5.94
C GLY A 216 16.53 4.41 5.69
N GLY A 217 17.40 4.10 6.62
CA GLY A 217 18.43 3.05 6.55
C GLY A 217 19.64 3.44 5.68
N PRO A 218 20.82 2.84 5.97
CA PRO A 218 22.01 3.07 5.14
C PRO A 218 21.80 2.50 3.74
N ARG A 219 22.00 3.32 2.73
CA ARG A 219 22.13 2.91 1.32
C ARG A 219 23.57 2.64 0.96
#